data_96c03aa85cf0e0328d1f598da18c7e7f
#
_entry.id   96c03aa85cf0e0328d1f598da18c7e7f
#
_cell.length_a   1.000
_cell.length_b   1.000
_cell.length_c   1.000
_cell.angle_alpha   90.00
_cell.angle_beta   90.00
_cell.angle_gamma   90.00
#
_symmetry.space_group_name_H-M   'P 1'
#
loop_
_entity.id
_entity.type
_entity.pdbx_description
1 polymer ?
#
loop_
_entity_poly.entity_id
_entity_poly.type
_entity_poly.pdbx_seq_one_letter_code
_entity_poly.pdbx_strand_id
1 'polypeptide(L)'
;MTHGLIFFIIPSLCLQPGKPSPPVDPLMVAMIWPWVVNPGQSMKLAVRGQKLGSVQAARLELPGTTLSLAITGKAQDISLPEGMEAKVFGAQNMILEASLPPGLPESRALLTLTDKEKGKGQANLELTAQPLTLEKEPNNDLDQYQSILSLPCRLLGTIEKNQDVDCFCLHVKRGQKIEVRLTARGRGSLLDPLIAIQGLEGTMKRLAGPQSGSQDLILIHQANQSGQVCLVIRDSFDTGGPSHTYDVLISIGK
;
A
#
# COMPACT_ATOMS: atom_id res chain seq x y z
N MET A 1 -83.36 6.84 40.09
CA MET A 1 -82.58 5.90 39.27
C MET A 1 -81.63 6.73 38.44
N THR A 2 -80.39 6.90 38.92
CA THR A 2 -79.34 7.73 38.24
C THR A 2 -78.27 6.78 37.70
N HIS A 3 -78.18 6.72 36.36
CA HIS A 3 -77.22 5.91 35.69
C HIS A 3 -75.87 6.73 35.56
N GLY A 4 -74.87 6.25 36.31
CA GLY A 4 -73.49 6.79 36.19
C GLY A 4 -72.77 6.19 34.99
N LEU A 5 -72.33 7.06 34.07
CA LEU A 5 -71.50 6.70 32.89
C LEU A 5 -70.03 6.64 33.35
N ILE A 6 -69.45 5.47 33.29
CA ILE A 6 -68.00 5.29 33.58
C ILE A 6 -67.23 5.47 32.26
N PHE A 7 -66.43 6.53 32.16
CA PHE A 7 -65.48 6.71 31.05
C PHE A 7 -64.17 5.96 31.35
N PHE A 8 -63.87 4.97 30.52
CA PHE A 8 -62.56 4.34 30.49
C PHE A 8 -61.56 5.21 29.69
N ILE A 9 -60.58 5.80 30.35
CA ILE A 9 -59.49 6.49 29.70
C ILE A 9 -58.44 5.42 29.34
N ILE A 10 -58.26 5.13 28.03
CA ILE A 10 -57.21 4.28 27.53
C ILE A 10 -55.93 5.15 27.46
N PRO A 11 -54.81 4.81 28.14
CA PRO A 11 -53.60 5.57 28.02
C PRO A 11 -53.04 5.40 26.62
N SER A 12 -52.89 6.53 25.92
CA SER A 12 -52.23 6.61 24.61
C SER A 12 -50.76 6.21 24.78
N LEU A 13 -50.40 5.06 24.21
CA LEU A 13 -49.02 4.59 24.18
C LEU A 13 -48.21 5.50 23.22
N CYS A 14 -47.54 6.48 23.80
CA CYS A 14 -46.61 7.36 23.03
C CYS A 14 -45.43 6.51 22.59
N LEU A 15 -45.41 6.07 21.33
CA LEU A 15 -44.24 5.45 20.69
C LEU A 15 -43.11 6.50 20.67
N GLN A 16 -42.11 6.30 21.51
CA GLN A 16 -40.92 7.09 21.46
C GLN A 16 -40.23 6.83 20.10
N PRO A 17 -39.84 7.87 19.34
CA PRO A 17 -39.04 7.67 18.15
C PRO A 17 -37.73 6.99 18.55
N GLY A 18 -37.48 5.81 17.94
CA GLY A 18 -36.27 5.04 18.18
C GLY A 18 -35.05 5.94 18.02
N LYS A 19 -34.08 5.82 18.95
CA LYS A 19 -32.79 6.50 18.82
C LYS A 19 -32.23 6.17 17.43
N PRO A 20 -31.77 7.19 16.67
CA PRO A 20 -31.10 6.92 15.39
C PRO A 20 -29.94 5.97 15.64
N SER A 21 -29.86 4.90 14.86
CA SER A 21 -28.73 3.99 14.89
C SER A 21 -27.45 4.79 14.66
N PRO A 22 -26.35 4.51 15.39
CA PRO A 22 -25.08 5.18 15.15
C PRO A 22 -24.71 5.04 13.66
N PRO A 23 -24.11 6.09 13.06
CA PRO A 23 -23.69 6.02 11.67
C PRO A 23 -22.75 4.83 11.51
N VAL A 24 -23.08 3.97 10.57
CA VAL A 24 -22.27 2.79 10.25
C VAL A 24 -21.07 3.28 9.44
N ASP A 25 -19.86 3.05 9.92
CA ASP A 25 -18.65 3.42 9.20
C ASP A 25 -18.69 2.84 7.77
N PRO A 26 -18.33 3.62 6.74
CA PRO A 26 -18.35 3.15 5.37
C PRO A 26 -17.26 2.10 5.10
N LEU A 27 -17.49 1.23 4.12
CA LEU A 27 -16.42 0.39 3.57
C LEU A 27 -15.32 1.30 3.01
N MET A 28 -14.08 1.12 3.46
CA MET A 28 -12.95 1.95 3.05
C MET A 28 -11.74 1.09 2.70
N VAL A 29 -11.04 1.47 1.65
CA VAL A 29 -9.70 0.99 1.32
C VAL A 29 -8.71 2.12 1.59
N ALA A 30 -7.81 1.90 2.54
CA ALA A 30 -6.76 2.85 2.90
C ALA A 30 -5.46 2.57 2.14
N MET A 31 -5.18 1.31 1.84
CA MET A 31 -3.98 0.89 1.12
C MET A 31 -4.24 -0.41 0.37
N ILE A 32 -3.57 -0.57 -0.76
CA ILE A 32 -3.41 -1.85 -1.46
C ILE A 32 -1.92 -2.09 -1.69
N TRP A 33 -1.44 -3.33 -1.48
CA TRP A 33 -0.05 -3.70 -1.69
C TRP A 33 0.09 -5.09 -2.34
N PRO A 34 0.91 -5.23 -3.38
CA PRO A 34 1.51 -4.15 -4.16
C PRO A 34 0.46 -3.36 -4.95
N TRP A 35 0.73 -2.06 -5.17
CA TRP A 35 -0.13 -1.22 -6.02
C TRP A 35 0.25 -1.23 -7.50
N VAL A 36 1.26 -2.04 -7.83
CA VAL A 36 1.75 -2.28 -9.19
C VAL A 36 1.72 -3.76 -9.46
N VAL A 37 1.21 -4.15 -10.61
CA VAL A 37 1.05 -5.55 -11.01
C VAL A 37 1.51 -5.77 -12.45
N ASN A 38 2.07 -6.96 -12.73
CA ASN A 38 2.41 -7.35 -14.09
C ASN A 38 1.26 -8.17 -14.72
N PRO A 39 0.82 -7.85 -15.93
CA PRO A 39 -0.03 -8.74 -16.71
C PRO A 39 0.63 -10.10 -16.95
N GLY A 40 -0.17 -11.16 -16.94
CA GLY A 40 0.32 -12.54 -17.14
C GLY A 40 0.85 -13.21 -15.88
N GLN A 41 0.81 -12.56 -14.74
CA GLN A 41 1.23 -13.09 -13.45
C GLN A 41 0.06 -13.19 -12.47
N SER A 42 0.14 -14.14 -11.54
CA SER A 42 -0.73 -14.20 -10.38
C SER A 42 -0.01 -13.55 -9.20
N MET A 43 -0.70 -12.63 -8.53
CA MET A 43 -0.15 -11.88 -7.39
C MET A 43 -1.15 -11.83 -6.25
N LYS A 44 -0.64 -11.87 -5.03
CA LYS A 44 -1.44 -11.57 -3.84
C LYS A 44 -1.41 -10.08 -3.59
N LEU A 45 -2.58 -9.51 -3.38
CA LEU A 45 -2.76 -8.11 -3.05
C LEU A 45 -3.26 -8.01 -1.61
N ALA A 46 -2.46 -7.42 -0.74
CA ALA A 46 -2.89 -7.09 0.61
C ALA A 46 -3.67 -5.77 0.58
N VAL A 47 -4.89 -5.79 1.09
CA VAL A 47 -5.75 -4.60 1.20
C VAL A 47 -5.90 -4.25 2.66
N ARG A 48 -5.54 -3.03 3.03
CA ARG A 48 -5.81 -2.47 4.36
C ARG A 48 -6.96 -1.47 4.27
N GLY A 49 -7.88 -1.55 5.24
CA GLY A 49 -9.06 -0.70 5.23
C GLY A 49 -9.96 -0.89 6.44
N GLN A 50 -11.22 -0.51 6.29
CA GLN A 50 -12.28 -0.72 7.28
C GLN A 50 -13.43 -1.50 6.69
N LYS A 51 -14.12 -2.27 7.54
CA LYS A 51 -15.24 -3.15 7.18
C LYS A 51 -14.91 -4.18 6.10
N LEU A 52 -13.64 -4.53 5.95
CA LEU A 52 -13.21 -5.50 4.95
C LEU A 52 -13.84 -6.89 5.18
N GLY A 53 -14.19 -7.24 6.42
CA GLY A 53 -14.89 -8.47 6.73
C GLY A 53 -16.30 -8.59 6.15
N SER A 54 -16.91 -7.49 5.68
CA SER A 54 -18.22 -7.47 5.04
C SER A 54 -18.16 -7.58 3.51
N VAL A 55 -16.96 -7.55 2.92
CA VAL A 55 -16.75 -7.58 1.46
C VAL A 55 -17.20 -8.92 0.88
N GLN A 56 -17.99 -8.87 -0.19
CA GLN A 56 -18.48 -10.01 -0.94
C GLN A 56 -17.94 -10.12 -2.35
N ALA A 57 -17.48 -8.99 -2.92
CA ALA A 57 -16.94 -8.96 -4.26
C ALA A 57 -15.76 -7.99 -4.36
N ALA A 58 -14.76 -8.39 -5.14
CA ALA A 58 -13.61 -7.57 -5.53
C ALA A 58 -13.53 -7.56 -7.06
N ARG A 59 -13.48 -6.38 -7.65
CA ARG A 59 -13.39 -6.20 -9.10
C ARG A 59 -12.27 -5.23 -9.44
N LEU A 60 -11.55 -5.56 -10.50
CA LEU A 60 -10.53 -4.71 -11.08
C LEU A 60 -11.04 -4.18 -12.41
N GLU A 61 -11.30 -2.90 -12.46
CA GLU A 61 -11.77 -2.18 -13.66
C GLU A 61 -10.55 -1.70 -14.44
N LEU A 62 -10.46 -2.14 -15.68
CA LEU A 62 -9.41 -1.84 -16.65
C LEU A 62 -10.03 -1.13 -17.86
N PRO A 63 -9.26 -0.41 -18.69
CA PRO A 63 -9.76 0.11 -19.94
C PRO A 63 -10.34 -1.03 -20.81
N GLY A 64 -11.66 -0.96 -21.06
CA GLY A 64 -12.36 -1.93 -21.91
C GLY A 64 -12.73 -3.27 -21.29
N THR A 65 -12.36 -3.55 -20.02
CA THR A 65 -12.72 -4.82 -19.36
C THR A 65 -12.78 -4.70 -17.84
N THR A 66 -13.46 -5.65 -17.21
CA THR A 66 -13.51 -5.77 -15.75
C THR A 66 -13.22 -7.22 -15.35
N LEU A 67 -12.29 -7.41 -14.43
CA LEU A 67 -11.90 -8.71 -13.91
C LEU A 67 -12.42 -8.87 -12.49
N SER A 68 -12.92 -10.07 -12.15
CA SER A 68 -13.21 -10.43 -10.77
C SER A 68 -11.96 -10.99 -10.12
N LEU A 69 -11.66 -10.50 -8.90
CA LEU A 69 -10.55 -10.99 -8.10
C LEU A 69 -11.05 -11.98 -7.05
N ALA A 70 -10.27 -13.01 -6.77
CA ALA A 70 -10.59 -13.93 -5.70
C ALA A 70 -10.27 -13.31 -4.34
N ILE A 71 -11.20 -13.45 -3.39
CA ILE A 71 -10.99 -13.08 -1.98
C ILE A 71 -10.45 -14.32 -1.28
N THR A 72 -9.18 -14.27 -0.85
CA THR A 72 -8.51 -15.40 -0.21
C THR A 72 -8.40 -15.17 1.30
N GLY A 73 -9.20 -15.89 2.05
CA GLY A 73 -9.22 -15.78 3.51
C GLY A 73 -10.21 -14.74 4.05
N LYS A 74 -10.26 -14.66 5.37
CA LYS A 74 -11.07 -13.68 6.09
C LYS A 74 -10.27 -12.41 6.37
N ALA A 75 -10.95 -11.28 6.40
CA ALA A 75 -10.34 -10.05 6.91
C ALA A 75 -9.88 -10.25 8.36
N GLN A 76 -8.72 -9.72 8.69
CA GLN A 76 -8.11 -9.79 10.01
C GLN A 76 -7.95 -8.39 10.58
N ASP A 77 -8.24 -8.23 11.86
CA ASP A 77 -7.97 -6.99 12.55
C ASP A 77 -6.45 -6.83 12.75
N ILE A 78 -5.97 -5.60 12.58
CA ILE A 78 -4.56 -5.24 12.74
C ILE A 78 -4.44 -4.11 13.75
N SER A 79 -3.35 -4.13 14.52
CA SER A 79 -2.99 -3.01 15.40
C SER A 79 -2.40 -1.88 14.58
N LEU A 80 -2.86 -0.67 14.84
CA LEU A 80 -2.25 0.55 14.30
C LEU A 80 -1.26 1.12 15.32
N PRO A 81 -0.19 1.80 14.86
CA PRO A 81 0.67 2.60 15.73
C PRO A 81 -0.12 3.63 16.53
N GLU A 82 0.42 4.01 17.70
CA GLU A 82 -0.18 5.03 18.55
C GLU A 82 -0.40 6.36 17.81
N GLY A 83 -1.54 6.98 18.01
CA GLY A 83 -1.93 8.22 17.34
C GLY A 83 -2.54 8.06 15.96
N MET A 84 -2.60 6.85 15.40
CA MET A 84 -3.24 6.59 14.11
C MET A 84 -4.70 6.20 14.28
N GLU A 85 -5.59 6.91 13.58
CA GLU A 85 -7.03 6.65 13.64
C GLU A 85 -7.47 5.60 12.61
N ALA A 86 -8.16 4.57 13.06
CA ALA A 86 -8.65 3.50 12.19
C ALA A 86 -9.50 4.00 11.01
N LYS A 87 -10.28 5.07 11.22
CA LYS A 87 -11.11 5.68 10.15
C LYS A 87 -10.28 6.29 9.00
N VAL A 88 -8.98 6.56 9.21
CA VAL A 88 -8.08 7.12 8.20
C VAL A 88 -7.17 6.03 7.63
N PHE A 89 -6.56 5.26 8.52
CA PHE A 89 -5.52 4.30 8.14
C PHE A 89 -6.05 2.88 7.92
N GLY A 90 -7.27 2.56 8.37
CA GLY A 90 -7.85 1.23 8.28
C GLY A 90 -7.23 0.25 9.28
N ALA A 91 -8.05 -0.43 10.07
CA ALA A 91 -7.63 -1.38 11.11
C ALA A 91 -7.89 -2.85 10.73
N GLN A 92 -8.18 -3.12 9.46
CA GLN A 92 -8.36 -4.48 8.95
C GLN A 92 -7.47 -4.73 7.74
N ASN A 93 -7.02 -5.97 7.59
CA ASN A 93 -6.28 -6.45 6.43
C ASN A 93 -7.01 -7.62 5.77
N MET A 94 -7.00 -7.67 4.44
CA MET A 94 -7.58 -8.73 3.61
C MET A 94 -6.66 -9.04 2.44
N ILE A 95 -6.62 -10.30 2.03
CA ILE A 95 -5.83 -10.72 0.87
C ILE A 95 -6.76 -11.01 -0.31
N LEU A 96 -6.43 -10.44 -1.45
CA LEU A 96 -7.00 -10.75 -2.75
C LEU A 96 -5.98 -11.50 -3.61
N GLU A 97 -6.43 -12.31 -4.51
CA GLU A 97 -5.60 -12.90 -5.56
C GLU A 97 -5.98 -12.31 -6.91
N ALA A 98 -5.01 -11.69 -7.56
CA ALA A 98 -5.13 -11.10 -8.87
C ALA A 98 -4.40 -11.97 -9.89
N SER A 99 -5.14 -12.69 -10.72
CA SER A 99 -4.61 -13.41 -11.89
C SER A 99 -4.94 -12.60 -13.14
N LEU A 100 -3.96 -11.86 -13.64
CA LEU A 100 -4.17 -10.99 -14.78
C LEU A 100 -3.80 -11.70 -16.08
N PRO A 101 -4.65 -11.64 -17.13
CA PRO A 101 -4.29 -12.16 -18.45
C PRO A 101 -3.02 -11.51 -18.98
N PRO A 102 -2.20 -12.23 -19.76
CA PRO A 102 -1.07 -11.63 -20.46
C PRO A 102 -1.53 -10.64 -21.53
N GLY A 103 -0.66 -9.68 -21.89
CA GLY A 103 -0.90 -8.75 -22.98
C GLY A 103 -1.82 -7.57 -22.67
N LEU A 104 -2.23 -7.40 -21.41
CA LEU A 104 -2.91 -6.17 -21.01
C LEU A 104 -1.93 -4.98 -21.12
N PRO A 105 -2.37 -3.83 -21.66
CA PRO A 105 -1.51 -2.67 -21.80
C PRO A 105 -1.18 -2.05 -20.45
N GLU A 106 -0.06 -1.33 -20.38
CA GLU A 106 0.25 -0.45 -19.25
C GLU A 106 -0.90 0.54 -19.07
N SER A 107 -1.46 0.57 -17.87
CA SER A 107 -2.63 1.37 -17.57
C SER A 107 -2.84 1.53 -16.07
N ARG A 108 -3.72 2.45 -15.71
CA ARG A 108 -4.29 2.50 -14.37
C ARG A 108 -5.50 1.58 -14.32
N ALA A 109 -5.65 0.90 -13.21
CA ALA A 109 -6.79 0.06 -12.89
C ALA A 109 -7.43 0.52 -11.59
N LEU A 110 -8.75 0.39 -11.49
CA LEU A 110 -9.49 0.72 -10.29
C LEU A 110 -9.97 -0.58 -9.63
N LEU A 111 -9.42 -0.87 -8.44
CA LEU A 111 -10.00 -1.89 -7.58
C LEU A 111 -11.27 -1.33 -6.94
N THR A 112 -12.37 -2.07 -7.06
CA THR A 112 -13.63 -1.80 -6.37
C THR A 112 -14.00 -3.01 -5.52
N LEU A 113 -14.03 -2.82 -4.20
CA LEU A 113 -14.60 -3.75 -3.24
C LEU A 113 -16.06 -3.40 -3.01
N THR A 114 -16.91 -4.42 -2.90
CA THR A 114 -18.35 -4.22 -2.63
C THR A 114 -18.76 -5.09 -1.46
N ASP A 115 -19.41 -4.51 -0.47
CA ASP A 115 -19.96 -5.23 0.67
C ASP A 115 -21.41 -5.73 0.40
N LYS A 116 -21.96 -6.46 1.38
CA LYS A 116 -23.34 -6.98 1.32
C LYS A 116 -24.42 -5.90 1.25
N GLU A 117 -24.11 -4.68 1.71
CA GLU A 117 -25.02 -3.53 1.73
C GLU A 117 -24.84 -2.64 0.49
N LYS A 118 -24.03 -3.09 -0.50
CA LYS A 118 -23.63 -2.38 -1.72
C LYS A 118 -22.76 -1.13 -1.46
N GLY A 119 -22.22 -1.00 -0.27
CA GLY A 119 -21.14 -0.04 0.02
C GLY A 119 -19.91 -0.35 -0.81
N LYS A 120 -19.16 0.69 -1.22
CA LYS A 120 -17.98 0.54 -2.08
C LYS A 120 -16.76 1.14 -1.41
N GLY A 121 -15.65 0.38 -1.45
CA GLY A 121 -14.30 0.86 -1.16
C GLY A 121 -13.44 0.74 -2.42
N GLN A 122 -12.62 1.76 -2.71
CA GLN A 122 -11.87 1.81 -3.96
C GLN A 122 -10.39 2.14 -3.74
N ALA A 123 -9.54 1.59 -4.60
CA ALA A 123 -8.11 1.91 -4.66
C ALA A 123 -7.58 1.81 -6.10
N ASN A 124 -6.56 2.61 -6.41
CA ASN A 124 -5.91 2.57 -7.71
C ASN A 124 -4.73 1.60 -7.71
N LEU A 125 -4.64 0.79 -8.77
CA LEU A 125 -3.47 0.00 -9.13
C LEU A 125 -2.89 0.51 -10.44
N GLU A 126 -1.66 0.10 -10.70
CA GLU A 126 -0.94 0.37 -11.94
C GLU A 126 -0.56 -0.97 -12.58
N LEU A 127 -0.89 -1.14 -13.86
CA LEU A 127 -0.38 -2.23 -14.68
C LEU A 127 0.89 -1.77 -15.37
N THR A 128 1.94 -2.56 -15.24
CA THR A 128 3.22 -2.28 -15.90
C THR A 128 3.75 -3.51 -16.62
N ALA A 129 4.36 -3.29 -17.78
CA ALA A 129 5.16 -4.31 -18.47
C ALA A 129 6.62 -4.34 -17.97
N GLN A 130 7.04 -3.37 -17.17
CA GLN A 130 8.39 -3.34 -16.62
C GLN A 130 8.59 -4.53 -15.66
N PRO A 131 9.77 -5.16 -15.68
CA PRO A 131 10.10 -6.19 -14.71
C PRO A 131 9.96 -5.68 -13.28
N LEU A 132 9.18 -6.38 -12.46
CA LEU A 132 9.08 -6.14 -11.03
C LEU A 132 10.08 -7.02 -10.31
N THR A 133 10.88 -6.41 -9.47
CA THR A 133 11.79 -7.09 -8.55
C THR A 133 11.17 -7.03 -7.16
N LEU A 134 10.84 -8.18 -6.61
CA LEU A 134 10.42 -8.25 -5.22
C LEU A 134 11.65 -8.31 -4.32
N GLU A 135 11.57 -7.63 -3.22
CA GLU A 135 12.53 -7.78 -2.13
C GLU A 135 12.68 -9.23 -1.69
N LYS A 136 13.87 -9.56 -1.28
CA LYS A 136 14.21 -10.88 -0.73
C LYS A 136 15.07 -10.70 0.51
N GLU A 137 14.56 -11.13 1.61
CA GLU A 137 15.28 -11.18 2.88
C GLU A 137 16.24 -12.41 2.97
N PRO A 138 17.36 -12.30 3.71
CA PRO A 138 17.83 -11.09 4.38
C PRO A 138 18.57 -10.15 3.42
N ASN A 139 18.32 -8.83 3.54
CA ASN A 139 19.01 -7.79 2.78
C ASN A 139 19.36 -6.57 3.67
N ASN A 140 19.49 -6.82 4.98
CA ASN A 140 19.54 -5.79 6.03
C ASN A 140 20.92 -5.12 6.19
N ASP A 141 21.93 -5.49 5.40
CA ASP A 141 23.30 -5.00 5.52
C ASP A 141 23.97 -4.93 4.14
N LEU A 142 25.03 -4.12 4.04
CA LEU A 142 25.87 -4.05 2.85
C LEU A 142 26.60 -5.37 2.53
N ASP A 143 26.70 -6.29 3.49
CA ASP A 143 27.23 -7.65 3.29
C ASP A 143 26.15 -8.66 2.86
N GLN A 144 24.87 -8.30 2.98
CA GLN A 144 23.71 -9.16 2.68
C GLN A 144 22.77 -8.56 1.63
N TYR A 145 23.25 -7.60 0.86
CA TYR A 145 22.44 -6.86 -0.10
C TYR A 145 21.80 -7.74 -1.18
N GLN A 146 20.65 -7.32 -1.67
CA GLN A 146 20.07 -7.89 -2.88
C GLN A 146 20.65 -7.18 -4.13
N SER A 147 21.12 -7.97 -5.10
CA SER A 147 21.66 -7.41 -6.35
C SER A 147 20.57 -6.98 -7.33
N ILE A 148 20.71 -5.79 -7.89
CA ILE A 148 19.93 -5.30 -9.03
C ILE A 148 20.74 -5.55 -10.31
N LEU A 149 20.21 -6.42 -11.19
CA LEU A 149 20.95 -6.92 -12.35
C LEU A 149 20.81 -6.04 -13.60
N SER A 150 19.73 -5.28 -13.72
CA SER A 150 19.44 -4.47 -14.91
C SER A 150 18.65 -3.20 -14.57
N LEU A 151 18.80 -2.18 -15.39
CA LEU A 151 18.05 -0.93 -15.36
C LEU A 151 17.32 -0.72 -16.70
N PRO A 152 16.11 -0.14 -16.73
CA PRO A 152 15.33 0.28 -15.55
C PRO A 152 14.85 -0.92 -14.72
N CYS A 153 14.68 -0.71 -13.42
CA CYS A 153 14.19 -1.70 -12.48
C CYS A 153 13.10 -1.07 -11.60
N ARG A 154 12.02 -1.80 -11.36
CA ARG A 154 11.01 -1.43 -10.38
C ARG A 154 11.04 -2.44 -9.25
N LEU A 155 11.40 -1.96 -8.07
CA LEU A 155 11.62 -2.75 -6.87
C LEU A 155 10.46 -2.51 -5.90
N LEU A 156 9.90 -3.58 -5.37
CA LEU A 156 8.83 -3.56 -4.37
C LEU A 156 9.33 -4.19 -3.09
N GLY A 157 9.22 -3.49 -1.96
CA GLY A 157 9.72 -3.97 -0.68
C GLY A 157 8.91 -3.48 0.51
N THR A 158 9.30 -3.94 1.69
CA THR A 158 8.64 -3.66 2.97
C THR A 158 9.67 -3.58 4.08
N ILE A 159 9.74 -2.48 4.79
CA ILE A 159 10.48 -2.43 6.06
C ILE A 159 9.71 -3.28 7.08
N GLU A 160 10.12 -4.55 7.26
CA GLU A 160 9.29 -5.59 7.89
C GLU A 160 9.11 -5.41 9.39
N LYS A 161 10.09 -4.82 10.06
CA LYS A 161 10.14 -4.66 11.53
C LYS A 161 10.85 -3.37 11.92
N ASN A 162 10.78 -3.02 13.20
CA ASN A 162 11.53 -1.89 13.74
C ASN A 162 13.03 -2.08 13.51
N GLN A 163 13.72 -0.99 13.12
CA GLN A 163 15.15 -0.94 12.81
C GLN A 163 15.56 -1.78 11.58
N ASP A 164 14.60 -2.14 10.75
CA ASP A 164 14.87 -2.82 9.50
C ASP A 164 15.48 -1.87 8.47
N VAL A 165 16.35 -2.44 7.64
CA VAL A 165 17.09 -1.70 6.61
C VAL A 165 17.20 -2.57 5.38
N ASP A 166 16.82 -2.06 4.23
CA ASP A 166 16.87 -2.78 2.97
C ASP A 166 18.02 -2.28 2.11
N CYS A 167 18.92 -3.18 1.74
CA CYS A 167 20.11 -2.89 0.94
C CYS A 167 20.02 -3.52 -0.45
N PHE A 168 20.09 -2.69 -1.48
CA PHE A 168 20.08 -3.11 -2.89
C PHE A 168 21.28 -2.54 -3.61
N CYS A 169 22.10 -3.38 -4.23
CA CYS A 169 23.31 -2.91 -4.90
C CYS A 169 23.25 -3.13 -6.41
N LEU A 170 23.81 -2.18 -7.14
CA LEU A 170 23.91 -2.20 -8.60
C LEU A 170 25.27 -1.72 -9.07
N HIS A 171 25.68 -2.17 -10.27
CA HIS A 171 26.88 -1.68 -10.92
C HIS A 171 26.59 -0.42 -11.74
N VAL A 172 27.43 0.60 -11.56
CA VAL A 172 27.38 1.85 -12.32
C VAL A 172 28.70 2.07 -13.07
N LYS A 173 28.64 2.76 -14.21
CA LYS A 173 29.80 3.21 -14.97
C LYS A 173 30.15 4.65 -14.58
N ARG A 174 31.42 5.02 -14.65
CA ARG A 174 31.85 6.41 -14.48
C ARG A 174 31.04 7.34 -15.39
N GLY A 175 30.53 8.44 -14.82
CA GLY A 175 29.68 9.40 -15.50
C GLY A 175 28.22 8.99 -15.63
N GLN A 176 27.87 7.74 -15.34
CA GLN A 176 26.49 7.29 -15.38
C GLN A 176 25.66 8.00 -14.31
N LYS A 177 24.54 8.54 -14.74
CA LYS A 177 23.54 9.16 -13.88
C LYS A 177 22.44 8.15 -13.63
N ILE A 178 22.11 7.90 -12.37
CA ILE A 178 20.92 7.12 -11.97
C ILE A 178 19.91 8.03 -11.28
N GLU A 179 18.66 7.80 -11.58
CA GLU A 179 17.54 8.44 -10.92
C GLU A 179 16.76 7.37 -10.16
N VAL A 180 16.52 7.64 -8.88
CA VAL A 180 15.78 6.77 -7.96
C VAL A 180 14.54 7.52 -7.51
N ARG A 181 13.36 6.94 -7.76
CA ARG A 181 12.06 7.46 -7.29
C ARG A 181 11.46 6.45 -6.35
N LEU A 182 11.23 6.86 -5.10
CA LEU A 182 10.59 6.04 -4.10
C LEU A 182 9.20 6.61 -3.79
N THR A 183 8.20 5.75 -3.92
CA THR A 183 6.80 6.04 -3.57
C THR A 183 6.39 5.18 -2.39
N ALA A 184 5.81 5.78 -1.36
CA ALA A 184 5.31 5.09 -0.15
C ALA A 184 4.04 5.76 0.38
N ARG A 185 4.16 6.90 1.07
CA ARG A 185 3.05 7.59 1.77
C ARG A 185 1.90 7.97 0.84
N GLY A 186 2.19 8.37 -0.39
CA GLY A 186 1.18 8.69 -1.40
C GLY A 186 0.28 7.54 -1.81
N ARG A 187 0.65 6.33 -1.42
CA ARG A 187 -0.13 5.10 -1.65
C ARG A 187 -0.69 4.49 -0.37
N GLY A 188 -0.64 5.23 0.74
CA GLY A 188 -1.19 4.80 2.03
C GLY A 188 -0.22 3.95 2.87
N SER A 189 1.05 3.83 2.48
CA SER A 189 2.07 3.22 3.32
C SER A 189 2.29 4.02 4.60
N LEU A 190 2.64 3.34 5.69
CA LEU A 190 3.04 3.98 6.96
C LEU A 190 4.52 4.34 6.98
N LEU A 191 5.30 3.89 6.01
CA LEU A 191 6.71 4.20 5.88
C LEU A 191 6.94 5.71 5.72
N ASP A 192 7.82 6.25 6.56
CA ASP A 192 8.41 7.58 6.39
C ASP A 192 9.84 7.42 5.82
N PRO A 193 9.97 7.34 4.48
CA PRO A 193 11.15 6.75 3.88
C PRO A 193 12.39 7.63 4.01
N LEU A 194 13.50 7.02 4.36
CA LEU A 194 14.85 7.55 4.25
C LEU A 194 15.63 6.68 3.27
N ILE A 195 16.21 7.31 2.24
CA ILE A 195 16.93 6.62 1.18
C ILE A 195 18.35 7.17 1.06
N ALA A 196 19.34 6.29 1.01
CA ALA A 196 20.72 6.67 0.83
C ALA A 196 21.36 5.92 -0.34
N ILE A 197 22.33 6.55 -1.02
CA ILE A 197 23.27 5.86 -1.90
C ILE A 197 24.63 5.82 -1.20
N GLN A 198 25.16 4.61 -1.05
CA GLN A 198 26.42 4.33 -0.39
C GLN A 198 27.34 3.52 -1.31
N GLY A 199 28.66 3.58 -1.07
CA GLY A 199 29.60 2.57 -1.57
C GLY A 199 29.54 1.31 -0.69
N LEU A 200 30.09 0.21 -1.17
CA LEU A 200 30.20 -1.03 -0.37
C LEU A 200 31.00 -0.82 0.93
N GLU A 201 31.92 0.13 0.92
CA GLU A 201 32.70 0.53 2.09
C GLU A 201 31.88 1.34 3.13
N GLY A 202 30.56 1.49 2.91
CA GLY A 202 29.67 2.25 3.79
C GLY A 202 29.74 3.77 3.65
N THR A 203 30.64 4.29 2.77
CA THR A 203 30.76 5.74 2.54
C THR A 203 29.49 6.29 1.89
N MET A 204 28.79 7.16 2.60
CA MET A 204 27.57 7.81 2.10
C MET A 204 27.90 8.76 0.94
N LYS A 205 27.23 8.58 -0.18
CA LYS A 205 27.37 9.41 -1.38
C LYS A 205 26.20 10.37 -1.57
N ARG A 206 25.01 9.95 -1.19
CA ARG A 206 23.76 10.74 -1.28
C ARG A 206 22.77 10.29 -0.21
N LEU A 207 21.95 11.22 0.24
CA LEU A 207 20.86 10.98 1.18
C LEU A 207 19.64 11.80 0.75
N ALA A 208 18.46 11.19 0.79
CA ALA A 208 17.19 11.89 0.66
C ALA A 208 16.22 11.36 1.73
N GLY A 209 15.44 12.25 2.29
CA GLY A 209 14.43 11.95 3.31
C GLY A 209 13.14 12.71 3.02
N PRO A 210 12.13 12.56 3.88
CA PRO A 210 10.84 13.20 3.72
C PRO A 210 10.99 14.71 3.56
N GLN A 211 10.34 15.26 2.54
CA GLN A 211 10.25 16.69 2.32
C GLN A 211 8.82 17.15 2.59
N SER A 212 8.67 18.32 3.23
CA SER A 212 7.36 18.91 3.50
C SER A 212 6.55 19.02 2.20
N GLY A 213 5.40 18.35 2.14
CA GLY A 213 4.48 18.39 1.00
C GLY A 213 4.78 17.42 -0.14
N SER A 214 5.91 16.69 -0.13
CA SER A 214 6.18 15.62 -1.10
C SER A 214 5.83 14.26 -0.51
N GLN A 215 5.10 13.44 -1.29
CA GLN A 215 4.77 12.06 -0.95
C GLN A 215 5.77 11.06 -1.53
N ASP A 216 6.59 11.50 -2.49
CA ASP A 216 7.60 10.71 -3.19
C ASP A 216 8.99 11.30 -2.96
N LEU A 217 9.98 10.43 -2.83
CA LEU A 217 11.37 10.82 -2.80
C LEU A 217 12.02 10.66 -4.16
N ILE A 218 12.79 11.66 -4.58
CA ILE A 218 13.60 11.59 -5.79
C ILE A 218 15.05 11.82 -5.40
N LEU A 219 15.89 10.86 -5.75
CA LEU A 219 17.32 10.97 -5.54
C LEU A 219 18.05 10.76 -6.86
N ILE A 220 18.94 11.69 -7.20
CA ILE A 220 19.77 11.63 -8.40
C ILE A 220 21.22 11.48 -7.97
N HIS A 221 21.90 10.49 -8.54
CA HIS A 221 23.30 10.23 -8.32
C HIS A 221 24.05 10.12 -9.65
N GLN A 222 25.16 10.84 -9.78
CA GLN A 222 26.10 10.69 -10.89
C GLN A 222 27.36 10.02 -10.37
N ALA A 223 27.69 8.88 -10.96
CA ALA A 223 28.84 8.08 -10.53
C ALA A 223 30.15 8.74 -10.96
N ASN A 224 31.03 9.07 -10.01
CA ASN A 224 32.34 9.64 -10.27
C ASN A 224 33.36 8.60 -10.79
N GLN A 225 33.10 7.33 -10.50
CA GLN A 225 33.92 6.18 -10.91
C GLN A 225 33.01 4.99 -11.23
N SER A 226 33.51 4.05 -12.01
CA SER A 226 32.82 2.78 -12.23
C SER A 226 32.96 1.92 -11.00
N GLY A 227 31.92 1.16 -10.66
CA GLY A 227 31.93 0.27 -9.49
C GLY A 227 30.51 -0.02 -9.01
N GLN A 228 30.44 -0.58 -7.82
CA GLN A 228 29.19 -0.92 -7.17
C GLN A 228 28.74 0.22 -6.26
N VAL A 229 27.45 0.54 -6.32
CA VAL A 229 26.79 1.45 -5.39
C VAL A 229 25.56 0.75 -4.83
N CYS A 230 25.25 1.03 -3.57
CA CYS A 230 24.14 0.42 -2.87
C CYS A 230 23.10 1.48 -2.49
N LEU A 231 21.86 1.15 -2.77
CA LEU A 231 20.69 1.87 -2.31
C LEU A 231 20.30 1.29 -0.96
N VAL A 232 20.19 2.14 0.04
CA VAL A 232 19.82 1.77 1.42
C VAL A 232 18.52 2.48 1.75
N ILE A 233 17.49 1.72 2.13
CA ILE A 233 16.16 2.21 2.44
C ILE A 233 15.85 1.86 3.88
N ARG A 234 15.26 2.79 4.63
CA ARG A 234 14.77 2.56 5.99
C ARG A 234 13.66 3.55 6.34
N ASP A 235 13.00 3.32 7.45
CA ASP A 235 12.09 4.29 8.04
C ASP A 235 12.85 5.38 8.81
N SER A 236 12.40 6.64 8.73
CA SER A 236 13.03 7.79 9.42
C SER A 236 12.93 7.73 10.94
N PHE A 237 11.98 6.99 11.47
CA PHE A 237 11.73 6.81 12.90
C PHE A 237 12.11 5.40 13.38
N ASP A 238 12.81 4.63 12.53
CA ASP A 238 13.20 3.25 12.79
C ASP A 238 12.01 2.34 13.14
N THR A 239 10.82 2.67 12.61
CA THR A 239 9.61 1.83 12.70
C THR A 239 9.50 0.90 11.50
N GLY A 240 8.69 -0.15 11.63
CA GLY A 240 8.48 -1.12 10.56
C GLY A 240 7.25 -1.96 10.79
N GLY A 241 6.89 -2.76 9.80
CA GLY A 241 5.75 -3.65 9.83
C GLY A 241 5.11 -3.86 8.46
N PRO A 242 4.10 -4.72 8.34
CA PRO A 242 3.52 -5.12 7.05
C PRO A 242 2.84 -3.98 6.27
N SER A 243 2.73 -2.80 6.87
CA SER A 243 2.21 -1.60 6.22
C SER A 243 3.28 -0.56 5.86
N HIS A 244 4.57 -0.85 6.11
CA HIS A 244 5.70 0.03 5.77
C HIS A 244 6.28 -0.36 4.40
N THR A 245 5.42 -0.34 3.39
CA THR A 245 5.72 -0.79 2.03
C THR A 245 6.25 0.34 1.16
N TYR A 246 7.05 0.01 0.15
CA TYR A 246 7.59 0.99 -0.80
C TYR A 246 7.75 0.40 -2.20
N ASP A 247 7.71 1.30 -3.17
CA ASP A 247 7.96 1.06 -4.59
C ASP A 247 9.10 1.98 -5.03
N VAL A 248 10.14 1.41 -5.59
CA VAL A 248 11.30 2.18 -6.08
C VAL A 248 11.50 1.94 -7.57
N LEU A 249 11.37 2.98 -8.35
CA LEU A 249 11.78 2.99 -9.75
C LEU A 249 13.22 3.50 -9.84
N ILE A 250 14.11 2.65 -10.35
CA ILE A 250 15.51 2.99 -10.62
C ILE A 250 15.71 3.03 -12.12
N SER A 251 16.17 4.15 -12.65
CA SER A 251 16.38 4.36 -14.07
C SER A 251 17.71 5.05 -14.37
N ILE A 252 18.16 4.96 -15.62
CA ILE A 252 19.29 5.75 -16.11
C ILE A 252 18.78 7.16 -16.36
N GLY A 253 19.35 8.14 -15.66
CA GLY A 253 19.02 9.55 -15.83
C GLY A 253 19.52 10.08 -17.18
N LYS A 254 18.77 10.99 -17.75
CA LYS A 254 19.14 11.72 -18.97
C LYS A 254 20.19 12.78 -18.67
#